data_aa708e5a141bd6139d00e6c334b647ed
#
_entry.id   aa708e5a141bd6139d00e6c334b647ed
#
_cell.length_a   1.000
_cell.length_b   1.000
_cell.length_c   1.000
_cell.angle_alpha   90.00
_cell.angle_beta   90.00
_cell.angle_gamma   90.00
#
_symmetry.space_group_name_H-M   'P 1'
#
loop_
_entity.id
_entity.type
_entity.pdbx_description
1 polymer ?
#
loop_
_entity_poly.entity_id
_entity_poly.type
_entity_poly.pdbx_seq_one_letter_code
_entity_poly.pdbx_strand_id
1 'polypeptide(L)'
;MEVYGEKDESDAASIVRNGLRKVGNADVVIIDTAGRDSLDDDLKIELLNIAKIAGATEKFLVIDAQVGQAAGPIAETFHELVGVTGTIVTKLD
;
A
#
# COMPACT_ATOMS: atom_id res chain seq x y z
N MET A 1 20.61 1.08 -1.54
CA MET A 1 19.14 1.23 -1.67
C MET A 1 18.77 2.70 -1.74
N GLU A 2 18.03 3.08 -2.74
CA GLU A 2 17.50 4.44 -2.85
C GLU A 2 16.16 4.56 -2.17
N VAL A 3 15.95 5.69 -1.49
CA VAL A 3 14.66 5.99 -0.83
C VAL A 3 14.14 7.31 -1.40
N TYR A 4 12.88 7.33 -1.76
CA TYR A 4 12.21 8.51 -2.26
C TYR A 4 11.00 8.87 -1.42
N GLY A 5 10.83 10.14 -1.12
CA GLY A 5 9.67 10.66 -0.41
C GLY A 5 9.58 12.16 -0.60
N GLU A 6 8.39 12.71 -0.36
CA GLU A 6 8.13 14.14 -0.49
C GLU A 6 7.40 14.63 0.76
N LYS A 7 7.98 15.60 1.45
CA LYS A 7 7.41 16.12 2.70
C LYS A 7 6.26 17.09 2.47
N ASP A 8 6.33 17.87 1.39
CA ASP A 8 5.39 18.95 1.14
C ASP A 8 4.22 18.55 0.23
N GLU A 9 4.26 17.34 -0.32
CA GLU A 9 3.20 16.85 -1.20
C GLU A 9 2.21 16.01 -0.38
N SER A 10 0.94 16.36 -0.43
CA SER A 10 -0.11 15.62 0.27
C SER A 10 -0.78 14.55 -0.59
N ASP A 11 -0.62 14.60 -1.91
CA ASP A 11 -1.21 13.62 -2.82
C ASP A 11 -0.27 12.43 -2.98
N ALA A 12 -0.62 11.32 -2.34
CA ALA A 12 0.19 10.11 -2.36
C ALA A 12 0.41 9.58 -3.79
N ALA A 13 -0.58 9.68 -4.66
CA ALA A 13 -0.45 9.23 -6.05
C ALA A 13 0.61 10.04 -6.80
N SER A 14 0.68 11.35 -6.56
CA SER A 14 1.73 12.19 -7.15
C SER A 14 3.11 11.80 -6.67
N ILE A 15 3.25 11.50 -5.39
CA ILE A 15 4.52 11.06 -4.80
C ILE A 15 4.98 9.76 -5.48
N VAL A 16 4.09 8.80 -5.65
CA VAL A 16 4.40 7.53 -6.30
C VAL A 16 4.83 7.76 -7.75
N ARG A 17 4.09 8.58 -8.47
CA ARG A 17 4.42 8.89 -9.88
C ARG A 17 5.82 9.49 -10.00
N ASN A 18 6.12 10.47 -9.17
CA ASN A 18 7.42 11.14 -9.19
C ASN A 18 8.54 10.20 -8.77
N GLY A 19 8.29 9.39 -7.76
CA GLY A 19 9.26 8.40 -7.28
C GLY A 19 9.59 7.36 -8.34
N LEU A 20 8.58 6.87 -9.06
CA LEU A 20 8.80 5.89 -10.14
C LEU A 20 9.64 6.46 -11.27
N ARG A 21 9.50 7.73 -11.58
CA ARG A 21 10.35 8.37 -12.59
C ARG A 21 11.81 8.39 -12.15
N LYS A 22 12.04 8.54 -10.84
CA LYS A 22 13.40 8.66 -10.29
C LYS A 22 14.06 7.31 -10.08
N VAL A 23 13.32 6.30 -9.58
CA VAL A 23 13.88 5.01 -9.20
C VAL A 23 13.35 3.84 -10.03
N GLY A 24 12.57 4.11 -11.07
CA GLY A 24 11.84 3.08 -11.82
C GLY A 24 12.72 2.10 -12.59
N ASN A 25 14.00 2.38 -12.81
CA ASN A 25 14.93 1.44 -13.43
C ASN A 25 15.62 0.51 -12.43
N ALA A 26 15.28 0.58 -11.17
CA ALA A 26 15.77 -0.39 -10.18
C ALA A 26 15.18 -1.77 -10.47
N ASP A 27 15.89 -2.82 -10.11
CA ASP A 27 15.42 -4.20 -10.30
C ASP A 27 14.17 -4.49 -9.48
N VAL A 28 14.08 -3.92 -8.28
CA VAL A 28 12.92 -4.07 -7.38
C VAL A 28 12.57 -2.69 -6.83
N VAL A 29 11.29 -2.35 -6.89
CA VAL A 29 10.76 -1.12 -6.30
C VAL A 29 9.69 -1.49 -5.29
N ILE A 30 9.83 -1.00 -4.07
CA ILE A 30 8.86 -1.20 -3.00
C ILE A 30 8.17 0.13 -2.70
N ILE A 31 6.84 0.12 -2.74
CA ILE A 31 6.03 1.29 -2.44
C ILE A 31 5.36 1.06 -1.09
N ASP A 32 5.75 1.87 -0.11
CA ASP A 32 5.19 1.80 1.25
C ASP A 32 4.11 2.87 1.37
N THR A 33 2.89 2.44 1.65
CA THR A 33 1.75 3.35 1.78
C THR A 33 1.53 3.75 3.23
N ALA A 34 0.90 4.90 3.44
CA ALA A 34 0.60 5.38 4.78
C ALA A 34 -0.37 4.44 5.49
N GLY A 35 -0.05 4.08 6.74
CA GLY A 35 -0.94 3.31 7.58
C GLY A 35 -1.99 4.22 8.22
N ARG A 36 -3.23 3.73 8.30
CA ARG A 36 -4.32 4.43 8.97
C ARG A 36 -5.11 3.43 9.81
N ASP A 37 -5.75 3.94 10.85
CA ASP A 37 -6.51 3.09 11.77
C ASP A 37 -7.80 2.55 11.18
N SER A 38 -8.33 3.24 10.18
CA SER A 38 -9.59 2.83 9.55
C SER A 38 -9.50 2.93 8.03
N LEU A 39 -10.25 2.06 7.36
CA LEU A 39 -10.37 2.06 5.91
C LEU A 39 -11.57 2.94 5.52
N ASP A 40 -11.37 4.24 5.55
CA ASP A 40 -12.39 5.20 5.16
C ASP A 40 -12.39 5.42 3.64
N ASP A 41 -13.36 6.19 3.15
CA ASP A 41 -13.51 6.41 1.70
C ASP A 41 -12.32 7.15 1.10
N ASP A 42 -11.74 8.08 1.83
CA ASP A 42 -10.57 8.83 1.37
C ASP A 42 -9.37 7.90 1.17
N LEU A 43 -9.14 6.99 2.11
CA LEU A 43 -8.08 6.00 2.00
C LEU A 43 -8.33 5.04 0.84
N LYS A 44 -9.57 4.61 0.64
CA LYS A 44 -9.91 3.73 -0.50
C LYS A 44 -9.58 4.39 -1.82
N ILE A 45 -9.94 5.66 -1.98
CA ILE A 45 -9.65 6.41 -3.20
C ILE A 45 -8.14 6.56 -3.40
N GLU A 46 -7.42 6.88 -2.34
CA GLU A 46 -5.96 7.02 -2.38
C GLU A 46 -5.29 5.72 -2.82
N LEU A 47 -5.69 4.59 -2.22
CA LEU A 47 -5.11 3.28 -2.55
C LEU A 47 -5.41 2.88 -3.99
N LEU A 48 -6.63 3.14 -4.48
CA LEU A 48 -6.98 2.87 -5.87
C LEU A 48 -6.12 3.68 -6.83
N ASN A 49 -5.90 4.95 -6.53
CA ASN A 49 -5.08 5.83 -7.36
C ASN A 49 -3.62 5.36 -7.38
N ILE A 50 -3.08 5.00 -6.22
CA ILE A 50 -1.72 4.47 -6.12
C ILE A 50 -1.59 3.17 -6.93
N ALA A 51 -2.56 2.27 -6.80
CA ALA A 51 -2.54 0.99 -7.50
C ALA A 51 -2.53 1.17 -9.02
N LYS A 52 -3.31 2.14 -9.53
CA LYS A 52 -3.35 2.43 -10.96
C LYS A 52 -2.02 2.97 -11.49
N ILE A 53 -1.39 3.85 -10.72
CA ILE A 53 -0.14 4.50 -11.12
C ILE A 53 1.04 3.53 -10.99
N ALA A 54 1.06 2.76 -9.92
CA ALA A 54 2.17 1.88 -9.61
C ALA A 54 2.28 0.70 -10.58
N GLY A 55 1.15 0.14 -11.00
CA GLY A 55 1.15 -1.07 -11.82
C GLY A 55 1.89 -2.22 -11.17
N ALA A 56 1.79 -2.34 -9.85
CA ALA A 56 2.56 -3.32 -9.09
C ALA A 56 2.17 -4.75 -9.43
N THR A 57 3.16 -5.63 -9.53
CA THR A 57 2.93 -7.06 -9.78
C THR A 57 2.53 -7.79 -8.51
N GLU A 58 2.98 -7.30 -7.36
CA GLU A 58 2.66 -7.87 -6.05
C GLU A 58 2.08 -6.80 -5.15
N LYS A 59 1.02 -7.14 -4.43
CA LYS A 59 0.36 -6.23 -3.49
C LYS A 59 0.16 -6.95 -2.18
N PHE A 60 0.94 -6.58 -1.17
CA PHE A 60 0.90 -7.22 0.13
C PHE A 60 0.08 -6.43 1.12
N LEU A 61 -0.81 -7.13 1.83
CA LEU A 61 -1.52 -6.57 2.97
C LEU A 61 -0.77 -6.96 4.24
N VAL A 62 -0.40 -5.97 5.04
CA VAL A 62 0.27 -6.22 6.32
C VAL A 62 -0.78 -6.13 7.43
N ILE A 63 -0.94 -7.21 8.20
CA ILE A 63 -1.92 -7.31 9.28
C ILE A 63 -1.20 -7.62 10.58
N ASP A 64 -1.57 -6.90 11.64
CA ASP A 64 -1.13 -7.20 13.00
C ASP A 64 -1.96 -8.39 13.52
N ALA A 65 -1.30 -9.43 14.04
CA ALA A 65 -1.98 -10.60 14.57
C ALA A 65 -3.00 -10.29 15.68
N GLN A 66 -2.84 -9.16 16.35
CA GLN A 66 -3.76 -8.73 17.40
C GLN A 66 -5.14 -8.31 16.89
N VAL A 67 -5.30 -8.10 15.59
CA VAL A 67 -6.60 -7.77 14.98
C VAL A 67 -7.60 -8.90 15.15
N GLY A 68 -7.12 -10.14 15.21
CA GLY A 68 -7.98 -11.29 15.49
C GLY A 68 -9.02 -11.55 14.42
N GLN A 69 -10.30 -11.68 14.82
CA GLN A 69 -11.40 -12.02 13.92
C GLN A 69 -11.69 -10.95 12.86
N ALA A 70 -11.26 -9.72 13.07
CA ALA A 70 -11.43 -8.65 12.10
C ALA A 70 -10.51 -8.80 10.87
N ALA A 71 -9.48 -9.64 10.97
CA ALA A 71 -8.48 -9.79 9.89
C ALA A 71 -9.09 -10.29 8.59
N GLY A 72 -10.01 -11.26 8.65
CA GLY A 72 -10.64 -11.82 7.46
C GLY A 72 -11.43 -10.77 6.67
N PRO A 73 -12.41 -10.08 7.30
CA PRO A 73 -13.14 -9.01 6.60
C PRO A 73 -12.27 -7.89 6.09
N ILE A 74 -11.23 -7.51 6.82
CA ILE A 74 -10.29 -6.47 6.38
C ILE A 74 -9.56 -6.93 5.12
N ALA A 75 -9.02 -8.15 5.13
CA ALA A 75 -8.29 -8.70 3.99
C ALA A 75 -9.18 -8.79 2.75
N GLU A 76 -10.44 -9.21 2.93
CA GLU A 76 -11.40 -9.31 1.85
C GLU A 76 -11.69 -7.95 1.23
N THR A 77 -11.89 -6.93 2.06
CA THR A 77 -12.12 -5.57 1.60
C THR A 77 -10.95 -5.04 0.77
N PHE A 78 -9.73 -5.21 1.27
CA PHE A 78 -8.54 -4.78 0.53
C PHE A 78 -8.37 -5.56 -0.77
N HIS A 79 -8.66 -6.86 -0.76
CA HIS A 79 -8.56 -7.68 -1.96
C HIS A 79 -9.55 -7.22 -3.04
N GLU A 80 -10.78 -6.92 -2.67
CA GLU A 80 -11.77 -6.39 -3.59
C GLU A 80 -11.37 -5.03 -4.14
N LEU A 81 -10.72 -4.23 -3.31
CA LEU A 81 -10.33 -2.88 -3.67
C LEU A 81 -9.13 -2.83 -4.63
N VAL A 82 -8.06 -3.56 -4.35
CA VAL A 82 -6.79 -3.43 -5.08
C VAL A 82 -6.21 -4.76 -5.58
N GLY A 83 -6.80 -5.90 -5.26
CA GLY A 83 -6.29 -7.20 -5.69
C GLY A 83 -5.04 -7.62 -4.91
N VAL A 84 -5.20 -7.89 -3.63
CA VAL A 84 -4.09 -8.33 -2.76
C VAL A 84 -3.55 -9.68 -3.26
N THR A 85 -2.24 -9.78 -3.42
CA THR A 85 -1.57 -11.02 -3.88
C THR A 85 -0.97 -11.82 -2.73
N GLY A 86 -0.79 -11.22 -1.57
CA GLY A 86 -0.26 -11.89 -0.40
C GLY A 86 -0.54 -11.12 0.87
N THR A 87 -0.41 -11.78 2.00
CA THR A 87 -0.64 -11.17 3.32
C THR A 87 0.55 -11.45 4.23
N ILE A 88 1.01 -10.41 4.92
CA ILE A 88 2.08 -10.52 5.91
C ILE A 88 1.45 -10.30 7.28
N VAL A 89 1.64 -11.25 8.19
CA VAL A 89 1.11 -11.16 9.56
C VAL A 89 2.26 -10.85 10.51
N THR A 90 2.12 -9.77 11.26
CA THR A 90 3.14 -9.34 12.21
C THR A 90 2.71 -9.64 13.65
N LYS A 91 3.67 -9.60 14.57
CA LYS A 91 3.46 -9.80 16.02
C LYS A 91 2.84 -11.15 16.37
N LEU A 92 3.33 -12.19 15.73
CA LEU A 92 2.97 -13.56 16.04
C LEU A 92 3.81 -14.04 17.22
N ASP A 93 3.27 -14.05 18.41
CA ASP A 93 3.96 -14.56 19.59
C ASP A 93 3.26 -15.79 20.14
#